data_ea25feb776521a3e20acc4f4f340eb9c
#
_entry.id   ea25feb776521a3e20acc4f4f340eb9c
#
_cell.length_a   1.000
_cell.length_b   1.000
_cell.length_c   1.000
_cell.angle_alpha   90.00
_cell.angle_beta   90.00
_cell.angle_gamma   90.00
#
_symmetry.space_group_name_H-M   'P 1'
#
loop_
_entity.id
_entity.type
_entity.pdbx_description
1 polymer ?
#
loop_
_entity_poly.entity_id
_entity_poly.type
_entity_poly.pdbx_seq_one_letter_code
_entity_poly.pdbx_strand_id
1 'polypeptide(L)'
;MSIPFAEPRLFFALRQPTTRGVARLVTMAMLILLATRLIVGPALGAQTVPASTPAVVQPGAPGSPSKTLPPSTRPSVPPVAAVDVEFMQGMIMHHSQAVEMTALIASHTDNSEVRALGAKISSSQSDEIRFMQRWLAARGEPESMPMPTPMPNMPGMDMGPSSQAMAAMPGMLTQAQMEALRRARGAEFDHLFLTGMIQHHNGALVMVKDLFNQAGAGQDADIFNFATDADNTQRAEIKIMQHMLEEER
;
A
#
# COMPACT_ATOMS: atom_id res chain seq x y z
N MET A 1 -36.88 36.35 42.70
CA MET A 1 -35.53 36.63 43.19
C MET A 1 -34.58 36.14 42.10
N SER A 2 -34.20 37.04 41.18
CA SER A 2 -33.41 36.74 39.97
C SER A 2 -31.97 37.14 40.23
N ILE A 3 -31.05 36.22 39.99
CA ILE A 3 -29.60 36.46 40.06
C ILE A 3 -29.08 36.62 38.62
N PRO A 4 -28.37 37.69 38.29
CA PRO A 4 -27.85 37.89 36.94
C PRO A 4 -26.50 37.15 36.73
N PHE A 5 -26.40 36.51 35.61
CA PHE A 5 -25.20 35.86 35.09
C PHE A 5 -24.24 36.92 34.52
N ALA A 6 -23.01 36.97 35.00
CA ALA A 6 -21.97 37.88 34.54
C ALA A 6 -21.07 37.14 33.51
N GLU A 7 -21.00 37.66 32.28
CA GLU A 7 -20.04 37.21 31.25
C GLU A 7 -18.64 37.82 31.50
N PRO A 8 -17.55 37.06 31.32
CA PRO A 8 -16.21 37.62 31.32
C PRO A 8 -15.85 38.16 29.93
N ARG A 9 -15.65 39.46 29.84
CA ARG A 9 -15.06 40.11 28.64
C ARG A 9 -13.55 39.85 28.60
N LEU A 10 -13.10 39.08 27.60
CA LEU A 10 -11.67 38.99 27.24
C LEU A 10 -11.23 40.27 26.52
N PHE A 11 -10.40 41.08 27.20
CA PHE A 11 -9.67 42.20 26.59
C PHE A 11 -8.42 41.63 25.87
N PHE A 12 -8.43 41.61 24.53
CA PHE A 12 -7.23 41.43 23.72
C PHE A 12 -6.52 42.77 23.59
N ALA A 13 -5.44 42.97 24.34
CA ALA A 13 -4.56 44.13 24.21
C ALA A 13 -3.59 43.90 23.05
N LEU A 14 -3.83 44.53 21.90
CA LEU A 14 -2.89 44.62 20.79
C LEU A 14 -1.69 45.48 21.23
N ARG A 15 -0.54 44.85 21.44
CA ARG A 15 0.74 45.51 21.73
C ARG A 15 1.33 46.05 20.43
N GLN A 16 1.33 47.33 20.23
CA GLN A 16 1.96 48.02 19.11
C GLN A 16 3.49 47.88 19.20
N PRO A 17 4.20 47.60 18.08
CA PRO A 17 5.66 47.52 18.08
C PRO A 17 6.26 48.91 18.21
N THR A 18 7.17 49.10 19.17
CA THR A 18 7.88 50.35 19.40
C THR A 18 8.83 50.69 18.23
N THR A 19 8.80 51.96 17.81
CA THR A 19 9.53 52.50 16.68
C THR A 19 11.07 52.35 16.76
N ARG A 20 11.62 51.94 17.92
CA ARG A 20 13.04 51.66 18.11
C ARG A 20 13.57 50.36 17.52
N GLY A 21 12.67 49.38 17.22
CA GLY A 21 13.06 48.11 16.62
C GLY A 21 13.31 48.18 15.12
N VAL A 22 12.57 49.04 14.42
CA VAL A 22 12.62 49.15 12.96
C VAL A 22 13.92 49.85 12.49
N ALA A 23 14.41 50.85 13.24
CA ALA A 23 15.66 51.56 12.91
C ALA A 23 16.91 50.65 13.00
N ARG A 24 16.94 49.67 13.90
CA ARG A 24 18.07 48.73 14.03
C ARG A 24 18.11 47.64 12.96
N LEU A 25 16.96 47.23 12.42
CA LEU A 25 16.92 46.28 11.31
C LEU A 25 17.38 46.86 9.98
N VAL A 26 17.06 48.16 9.70
CA VAL A 26 17.46 48.84 8.46
C VAL A 26 18.96 49.09 8.46
N THR A 27 19.57 49.42 9.61
CA THR A 27 21.02 49.69 9.73
C THR A 27 21.85 48.41 9.58
N MET A 28 21.37 47.26 10.07
CA MET A 28 22.05 45.96 9.85
C MET A 28 21.96 45.47 8.40
N ALA A 29 20.82 45.68 7.73
CA ALA A 29 20.66 45.30 6.33
C ALA A 29 21.58 46.14 5.39
N MET A 30 21.82 47.42 5.71
CA MET A 30 22.71 48.27 4.89
C MET A 30 24.21 47.98 5.11
N LEU A 31 24.62 47.53 6.30
CA LEU A 31 25.98 47.10 6.59
C LEU A 31 26.34 45.76 5.95
N ILE A 32 25.37 44.86 5.76
CA ILE A 32 25.58 43.57 5.07
C ILE A 32 25.69 43.79 3.56
N LEU A 33 25.01 44.79 2.98
CA LEU A 33 25.11 45.10 1.54
C LEU A 33 26.43 45.79 1.16
N LEU A 34 27.16 46.42 2.08
CA LEU A 34 28.45 47.04 1.81
C LEU A 34 29.63 46.07 1.95
N ALA A 35 29.47 44.96 2.69
CA ALA A 35 30.53 43.98 2.89
C ALA A 35 30.61 42.92 1.76
N THR A 36 29.65 42.85 0.85
CA THR A 36 29.62 41.85 -0.22
C THR A 36 30.23 42.30 -1.55
N ARG A 37 30.84 43.48 -1.60
CA ARG A 37 31.44 44.02 -2.87
C ARG A 37 32.94 43.85 -3.03
N LEU A 38 33.63 43.12 -2.18
CA LEU A 38 35.12 43.06 -2.28
C LEU A 38 35.70 41.63 -2.25
N ILE A 39 35.00 40.63 -2.79
CA ILE A 39 35.63 39.33 -3.13
C ILE A 39 35.13 38.93 -4.51
N VAL A 40 35.50 39.68 -5.55
CA VAL A 40 35.53 39.12 -6.90
C VAL A 40 36.96 38.65 -7.11
N GLY A 41 37.25 37.49 -6.56
CA GLY A 41 38.41 36.71 -6.99
C GLY A 41 38.15 36.22 -8.43
N PRO A 42 39.21 36.01 -9.23
CA PRO A 42 39.05 35.48 -10.57
C PRO A 42 38.25 34.13 -10.44
N ALA A 43 37.14 34.06 -11.15
CA ALA A 43 36.40 32.81 -11.28
C ALA A 43 37.36 31.75 -11.81
N LEU A 44 37.81 30.82 -10.94
CA LEU A 44 38.35 29.56 -11.43
C LEU A 44 37.27 28.96 -12.33
N GLY A 45 37.58 28.92 -13.62
CA GLY A 45 36.68 28.32 -14.61
C GLY A 45 36.31 26.94 -14.10
N ALA A 46 35.05 26.77 -13.75
CA ALA A 46 34.49 25.43 -13.50
C ALA A 46 34.74 24.69 -14.80
N GLN A 47 35.72 23.81 -14.80
CA GLN A 47 35.90 22.85 -15.88
C GLN A 47 34.61 21.99 -15.84
N THR A 48 33.70 22.26 -16.77
CA THR A 48 32.62 21.35 -17.07
C THR A 48 33.26 20.09 -17.61
N VAL A 49 33.51 19.12 -16.70
CA VAL A 49 33.82 17.76 -17.10
C VAL A 49 32.60 17.32 -17.91
N PRO A 50 32.76 17.04 -19.21
CA PRO A 50 31.62 16.53 -19.99
C PRO A 50 31.13 15.32 -19.27
N ALA A 51 29.83 15.30 -18.90
CA ALA A 51 29.20 14.16 -18.27
C ALA A 51 29.36 12.99 -19.25
N SER A 52 30.34 12.14 -19.02
CA SER A 52 30.52 10.92 -19.80
C SER A 52 29.26 10.10 -19.61
N THR A 53 28.53 9.87 -20.70
CA THR A 53 27.37 8.94 -20.66
C THR A 53 27.88 7.62 -20.12
N PRO A 54 27.30 7.08 -19.04
CA PRO A 54 27.79 5.85 -18.43
C PRO A 54 27.76 4.72 -19.47
N ALA A 55 28.87 3.98 -19.54
CA ALA A 55 28.97 2.86 -20.46
C ALA A 55 28.02 1.73 -20.00
N VAL A 56 27.19 1.24 -20.92
CA VAL A 56 26.37 0.05 -20.68
C VAL A 56 27.28 -1.16 -20.87
N VAL A 57 27.41 -1.99 -19.84
CA VAL A 57 28.28 -3.16 -19.84
C VAL A 57 27.45 -4.43 -19.63
N GLN A 58 27.57 -5.38 -20.52
CA GLN A 58 27.02 -6.74 -20.38
C GLN A 58 28.10 -7.62 -19.73
N PRO A 59 27.86 -8.14 -18.52
CA PRO A 59 28.78 -9.10 -17.89
C PRO A 59 28.94 -10.35 -18.77
N GLY A 60 30.18 -10.84 -18.88
CA GLY A 60 30.43 -12.15 -19.49
C GLY A 60 30.07 -13.29 -18.55
N ALA A 61 29.89 -14.50 -19.09
CA ALA A 61 29.80 -15.71 -18.27
C ALA A 61 31.11 -15.91 -17.46
N PRO A 62 31.12 -16.72 -16.39
CA PRO A 62 32.34 -17.02 -15.65
C PRO A 62 33.48 -17.42 -16.55
N GLY A 63 34.61 -16.70 -16.50
CA GLY A 63 35.77 -16.90 -17.39
C GLY A 63 35.70 -16.18 -18.73
N SER A 64 34.66 -15.46 -19.06
CA SER A 64 34.51 -14.67 -20.27
C SER A 64 34.56 -13.16 -20.00
N PRO A 65 35.18 -12.34 -20.88
CA PRO A 65 35.24 -10.90 -20.69
C PRO A 65 33.85 -10.24 -20.85
N SER A 66 33.62 -9.16 -20.09
CA SER A 66 32.45 -8.30 -20.29
C SER A 66 32.48 -7.57 -21.62
N LYS A 67 31.32 -7.30 -22.22
CA LYS A 67 31.16 -6.55 -23.47
C LYS A 67 30.59 -5.16 -23.16
N THR A 68 31.20 -4.12 -23.73
CA THR A 68 30.62 -2.78 -23.77
C THR A 68 29.58 -2.71 -24.86
N LEU A 69 28.38 -2.26 -24.53
CA LEU A 69 27.25 -2.11 -25.44
C LEU A 69 27.02 -0.62 -25.76
N PRO A 70 26.36 -0.31 -26.89
CA PRO A 70 25.98 1.05 -27.22
C PRO A 70 25.21 1.72 -26.07
N PRO A 71 25.40 3.04 -25.83
CA PRO A 71 24.65 3.77 -24.77
C PRO A 71 23.13 3.76 -24.95
N SER A 72 22.66 3.48 -26.16
CA SER A 72 21.24 3.32 -26.50
C SER A 72 20.66 1.95 -26.14
N THR A 73 21.52 1.02 -25.73
CA THR A 73 21.05 -0.33 -25.34
C THR A 73 20.11 -0.22 -24.14
N ARG A 74 18.93 -0.82 -24.28
CA ARG A 74 17.97 -0.99 -23.20
C ARG A 74 17.93 -2.47 -22.81
N PRO A 75 17.82 -2.79 -21.52
CA PRO A 75 17.56 -4.17 -21.12
C PRO A 75 16.27 -4.65 -21.76
N SER A 76 16.26 -5.86 -22.28
CA SER A 76 15.01 -6.52 -22.63
C SER A 76 14.27 -6.82 -21.33
N VAL A 77 13.11 -6.22 -21.14
CA VAL A 77 12.23 -6.60 -20.03
C VAL A 77 11.74 -8.01 -20.35
N PRO A 78 11.92 -8.99 -19.46
CA PRO A 78 11.35 -10.32 -19.66
C PRO A 78 9.84 -10.21 -19.90
N PRO A 79 9.26 -11.05 -20.76
CA PRO A 79 7.81 -11.11 -20.87
C PRO A 79 7.22 -11.44 -19.51
N VAL A 80 6.09 -10.78 -19.18
CA VAL A 80 5.37 -11.03 -17.94
C VAL A 80 4.89 -12.49 -17.97
N ALA A 81 5.13 -13.23 -16.89
CA ALA A 81 4.61 -14.58 -16.78
C ALA A 81 3.09 -14.53 -16.58
N ALA A 82 2.34 -15.36 -17.29
CA ALA A 82 0.88 -15.42 -17.13
C ALA A 82 0.46 -15.69 -15.67
N VAL A 83 1.22 -16.52 -14.98
CA VAL A 83 1.00 -16.81 -13.55
C VAL A 83 1.18 -15.59 -12.65
N ASP A 84 2.04 -14.65 -13.01
CA ASP A 84 2.22 -13.39 -12.28
C ASP A 84 0.99 -12.50 -12.45
N VAL A 85 0.41 -12.46 -13.66
CA VAL A 85 -0.84 -11.74 -13.95
C VAL A 85 -2.01 -12.36 -13.17
N GLU A 86 -2.15 -13.68 -13.20
CA GLU A 86 -3.18 -14.42 -12.47
C GLU A 86 -3.06 -14.19 -10.96
N PHE A 87 -1.84 -14.19 -10.42
CA PHE A 87 -1.59 -13.89 -9.02
C PHE A 87 -2.06 -12.48 -8.63
N MET A 88 -1.68 -11.46 -9.42
CA MET A 88 -2.08 -10.06 -9.16
C MET A 88 -3.60 -9.88 -9.24
N GLN A 89 -4.24 -10.44 -10.25
CA GLN A 89 -5.70 -10.40 -10.41
C GLN A 89 -6.42 -11.12 -9.26
N GLY A 90 -5.96 -12.31 -8.90
CA GLY A 90 -6.49 -13.08 -7.78
C GLY A 90 -6.32 -12.36 -6.44
N MET A 91 -5.16 -11.75 -6.20
CA MET A 91 -4.87 -11.06 -4.96
C MET A 91 -5.67 -9.75 -4.84
N ILE A 92 -5.97 -9.04 -5.94
CA ILE A 92 -6.92 -7.91 -5.93
C ILE A 92 -8.30 -8.36 -5.42
N MET A 93 -8.80 -9.47 -5.95
CA MET A 93 -10.10 -10.00 -5.53
C MET A 93 -10.08 -10.45 -4.07
N HIS A 94 -9.00 -11.11 -3.66
CA HIS A 94 -8.78 -11.56 -2.29
C HIS A 94 -8.77 -10.36 -1.32
N HIS A 95 -7.94 -9.35 -1.55
CA HIS A 95 -7.84 -8.15 -0.72
C HIS A 95 -9.14 -7.36 -0.66
N SER A 96 -9.91 -7.35 -1.73
CA SER A 96 -11.22 -6.67 -1.77
C SER A 96 -12.18 -7.23 -0.73
N GLN A 97 -12.15 -8.54 -0.42
CA GLN A 97 -12.96 -9.10 0.64
C GLN A 97 -12.51 -8.61 2.03
N ALA A 98 -11.20 -8.50 2.29
CA ALA A 98 -10.72 -7.96 3.57
C ALA A 98 -11.13 -6.49 3.76
N VAL A 99 -11.10 -5.68 2.70
CA VAL A 99 -11.60 -4.30 2.73
C VAL A 99 -13.10 -4.28 3.03
N GLU A 100 -13.88 -5.18 2.46
CA GLU A 100 -15.30 -5.33 2.78
C GLU A 100 -15.52 -5.72 4.25
N MET A 101 -14.76 -6.68 4.77
CA MET A 101 -14.83 -7.09 6.18
C MET A 101 -14.51 -5.92 7.12
N THR A 102 -13.45 -5.17 6.83
CA THR A 102 -13.03 -4.02 7.66
C THR A 102 -14.04 -2.87 7.62
N ALA A 103 -14.76 -2.69 6.52
CA ALA A 103 -15.80 -1.66 6.39
C ALA A 103 -16.97 -1.86 7.36
N LEU A 104 -17.20 -3.07 7.86
CA LEU A 104 -18.25 -3.36 8.83
C LEU A 104 -17.93 -2.86 10.25
N ILE A 105 -16.66 -2.76 10.60
CA ILE A 105 -16.17 -2.50 11.97
C ILE A 105 -16.84 -1.27 12.58
N ALA A 106 -16.92 -0.15 11.83
CA ALA A 106 -17.39 1.13 12.37
C ALA A 106 -18.81 1.06 12.96
N SER A 107 -19.66 0.18 12.42
CA SER A 107 -21.06 0.03 12.85
C SER A 107 -21.34 -1.26 13.65
N HIS A 108 -20.33 -2.12 13.83
CA HIS A 108 -20.54 -3.45 14.41
C HIS A 108 -19.88 -3.64 15.77
N THR A 109 -18.82 -2.88 16.09
CA THR A 109 -18.13 -2.97 17.38
C THR A 109 -17.60 -1.62 17.85
N ASP A 110 -17.50 -1.45 19.18
CA ASP A 110 -16.81 -0.33 19.83
C ASP A 110 -15.43 -0.73 20.39
N ASN A 111 -15.00 -1.97 20.18
CA ASN A 111 -13.70 -2.46 20.59
C ASN A 111 -12.59 -1.65 19.90
N SER A 112 -11.83 -0.89 20.68
CA SER A 112 -10.79 0.02 20.17
C SER A 112 -9.64 -0.70 19.48
N GLU A 113 -9.30 -1.91 19.91
CA GLU A 113 -8.20 -2.70 19.34
C GLU A 113 -8.60 -3.28 18.00
N VAL A 114 -9.81 -3.85 17.89
CA VAL A 114 -10.37 -4.31 16.61
C VAL A 114 -10.49 -3.16 15.62
N ARG A 115 -10.93 -1.97 16.09
CA ARG A 115 -11.01 -0.77 15.25
C ARG A 115 -9.63 -0.31 14.74
N ALA A 116 -8.62 -0.30 15.62
CA ALA A 116 -7.26 0.10 15.26
C ALA A 116 -6.61 -0.89 14.27
N LEU A 117 -6.74 -2.18 14.54
CA LEU A 117 -6.25 -3.24 13.64
C LEU A 117 -6.95 -3.19 12.28
N GLY A 118 -8.28 -3.11 12.28
CA GLY A 118 -9.05 -3.05 11.04
C GLY A 118 -8.76 -1.82 10.19
N ALA A 119 -8.53 -0.66 10.80
CA ALA A 119 -8.12 0.55 10.08
C ALA A 119 -6.75 0.36 9.41
N LYS A 120 -5.79 -0.28 10.09
CA LYS A 120 -4.48 -0.61 9.54
C LYS A 120 -4.60 -1.58 8.36
N ILE A 121 -5.33 -2.70 8.53
CA ILE A 121 -5.57 -3.69 7.46
C ILE A 121 -6.25 -3.04 6.26
N SER A 122 -7.31 -2.25 6.50
CA SER A 122 -8.04 -1.55 5.42
C SER A 122 -7.14 -0.64 4.61
N SER A 123 -6.27 0.13 5.29
CA SER A 123 -5.33 1.05 4.62
C SER A 123 -4.30 0.28 3.80
N SER A 124 -3.60 -0.70 4.41
CA SER A 124 -2.55 -1.45 3.71
C SER A 124 -3.10 -2.20 2.50
N GLN A 125 -4.19 -2.96 2.68
CA GLN A 125 -4.76 -3.75 1.59
C GLN A 125 -5.38 -2.89 0.47
N SER A 126 -5.92 -1.71 0.79
CA SER A 126 -6.34 -0.76 -0.24
C SER A 126 -5.15 -0.19 -1.03
N ASP A 127 -4.02 0.08 -0.38
CA ASP A 127 -2.79 0.52 -1.05
C ASP A 127 -2.22 -0.58 -1.95
N GLU A 128 -2.25 -1.82 -1.49
CA GLU A 128 -1.81 -3.01 -2.21
C GLU A 128 -2.70 -3.29 -3.43
N ILE A 129 -4.02 -3.16 -3.32
CA ILE A 129 -4.94 -3.21 -4.47
C ILE A 129 -4.53 -2.17 -5.52
N ARG A 130 -4.33 -0.90 -5.11
CA ARG A 130 -3.91 0.15 -6.05
C ARG A 130 -2.54 -0.12 -6.67
N PHE A 131 -1.63 -0.74 -5.95
CA PHE A 131 -0.34 -1.15 -6.49
C PHE A 131 -0.52 -2.21 -7.59
N MET A 132 -1.27 -3.28 -7.31
CA MET A 132 -1.54 -4.36 -8.26
C MET A 132 -2.26 -3.88 -9.51
N GLN A 133 -3.26 -3.01 -9.38
CA GLN A 133 -3.95 -2.38 -10.50
C GLN A 133 -2.99 -1.59 -11.38
N ARG A 134 -2.11 -0.77 -10.81
CA ARG A 134 -1.11 -0.03 -11.58
C ARG A 134 -0.12 -0.95 -12.26
N TRP A 135 0.29 -2.04 -11.60
CA TRP A 135 1.20 -3.02 -12.17
C TRP A 135 0.60 -3.70 -13.40
N LEU A 136 -0.66 -4.13 -13.32
CA LEU A 136 -1.42 -4.73 -14.44
C LEU A 136 -1.61 -3.72 -15.58
N ALA A 137 -2.09 -2.52 -15.27
CA ALA A 137 -2.32 -1.46 -16.27
C ALA A 137 -1.04 -1.08 -17.03
N ALA A 138 0.11 -0.99 -16.34
CA ALA A 138 1.40 -0.67 -16.97
C ALA A 138 1.87 -1.74 -17.96
N ARG A 139 1.29 -2.94 -17.88
CA ARG A 139 1.60 -4.08 -18.75
C ARG A 139 0.50 -4.38 -19.78
N GLY A 140 -0.58 -3.58 -19.76
CA GLY A 140 -1.73 -3.76 -20.64
C GLY A 140 -2.61 -4.95 -20.28
N GLU A 141 -2.45 -5.46 -19.04
CA GLU A 141 -3.22 -6.59 -18.53
C GLU A 141 -4.52 -6.11 -17.87
N PRO A 142 -5.63 -6.87 -17.99
CA PRO A 142 -6.87 -6.54 -17.31
C PRO A 142 -6.75 -6.66 -15.79
N GLU A 143 -7.48 -5.82 -15.05
CA GLU A 143 -7.48 -5.83 -13.57
C GLU A 143 -8.21 -7.03 -12.96
N SER A 144 -9.07 -7.69 -13.74
CA SER A 144 -9.85 -8.85 -13.30
C SER A 144 -9.54 -10.07 -14.16
N MET A 145 -9.58 -11.23 -13.54
CA MET A 145 -9.51 -12.49 -14.28
C MET A 145 -10.61 -12.57 -15.34
N PRO A 146 -10.31 -13.12 -16.54
CA PRO A 146 -11.34 -13.39 -17.53
C PRO A 146 -12.42 -14.28 -16.91
N MET A 147 -13.65 -13.77 -16.84
CA MET A 147 -14.77 -14.59 -16.39
C MET A 147 -15.00 -15.72 -17.38
N PRO A 148 -15.13 -16.96 -16.93
CA PRO A 148 -15.60 -18.01 -17.82
C PRO A 148 -16.92 -17.56 -18.45
N THR A 149 -16.97 -17.51 -19.79
CA THR A 149 -18.24 -17.22 -20.48
C THR A 149 -19.27 -18.26 -20.02
N PRO A 150 -20.47 -17.83 -19.59
CA PRO A 150 -21.52 -18.78 -19.23
C PRO A 150 -21.76 -19.73 -20.41
N MET A 151 -21.53 -21.02 -20.20
CA MET A 151 -21.90 -22.03 -21.20
C MET A 151 -23.42 -22.01 -21.32
N PRO A 152 -24.02 -21.73 -22.49
CA PRO A 152 -25.46 -21.81 -22.64
C PRO A 152 -25.93 -23.25 -22.42
N ASN A 153 -26.89 -23.44 -21.51
CA ASN A 153 -27.58 -24.70 -21.19
C ASN A 153 -26.89 -25.71 -20.23
N MET A 154 -26.73 -25.30 -18.96
CA MET A 154 -26.70 -26.25 -17.86
C MET A 154 -27.84 -25.91 -16.88
N PRO A 155 -28.96 -26.65 -16.86
CA PRO A 155 -30.01 -26.45 -15.86
C PRO A 155 -29.51 -26.90 -14.48
N GLY A 156 -29.46 -26.01 -13.49
CA GLY A 156 -29.19 -26.35 -12.10
C GLY A 156 -27.99 -25.73 -11.41
N MET A 157 -27.22 -24.85 -12.05
CA MET A 157 -26.12 -24.09 -11.42
C MET A 157 -26.46 -22.60 -11.37
N ASP A 158 -27.17 -22.22 -10.33
CA ASP A 158 -27.54 -20.80 -10.06
C ASP A 158 -26.51 -20.11 -9.15
N MET A 159 -25.24 -20.39 -9.38
CA MET A 159 -24.13 -19.67 -8.78
C MET A 159 -23.40 -18.94 -9.88
N GLY A 160 -23.52 -17.61 -9.91
CA GLY A 160 -22.80 -16.79 -10.90
C GLY A 160 -21.30 -17.11 -10.92
N PRO A 161 -20.62 -17.02 -12.08
CA PRO A 161 -19.22 -17.40 -12.26
C PRO A 161 -18.25 -16.74 -11.27
N SER A 162 -18.55 -15.53 -10.81
CA SER A 162 -17.79 -14.81 -9.78
C SER A 162 -17.82 -15.49 -8.40
N SER A 163 -18.96 -16.06 -8.02
CA SER A 163 -19.10 -16.74 -6.71
C SER A 163 -18.33 -18.07 -6.66
N GLN A 164 -18.22 -18.78 -7.77
CA GLN A 164 -17.44 -20.04 -7.83
C GLN A 164 -15.94 -19.77 -7.87
N ALA A 165 -15.47 -18.76 -8.61
CA ALA A 165 -14.08 -18.37 -8.64
C ALA A 165 -13.62 -17.83 -7.26
N MET A 166 -14.45 -17.04 -6.58
CA MET A 166 -14.18 -16.57 -5.21
C MET A 166 -14.17 -17.72 -4.20
N ALA A 167 -15.08 -18.69 -4.29
CA ALA A 167 -15.11 -19.86 -3.39
C ALA A 167 -13.92 -20.81 -3.59
N ALA A 168 -13.22 -20.73 -4.73
CA ALA A 168 -12.06 -21.56 -5.03
C ALA A 168 -10.74 -20.98 -4.53
N MET A 169 -10.69 -19.68 -4.16
CA MET A 169 -9.46 -19.07 -3.68
C MET A 169 -9.19 -19.41 -2.21
N PRO A 170 -7.92 -19.75 -1.87
CA PRO A 170 -7.56 -20.10 -0.51
C PRO A 170 -7.95 -19.02 0.49
N GLY A 171 -8.53 -19.40 1.61
CA GLY A 171 -8.83 -18.51 2.74
C GLY A 171 -9.99 -17.55 2.58
N MET A 172 -10.58 -17.41 1.39
CA MET A 172 -11.75 -16.55 1.21
C MET A 172 -12.90 -17.02 2.13
N LEU A 173 -13.56 -16.04 2.74
CA LEU A 173 -14.78 -16.33 3.51
C LEU A 173 -15.90 -16.71 2.54
N THR A 174 -16.63 -17.72 2.90
CA THR A 174 -17.85 -18.12 2.18
C THR A 174 -18.93 -17.04 2.33
N GLN A 175 -19.93 -17.06 1.45
CA GLN A 175 -21.08 -16.18 1.57
C GLN A 175 -21.76 -16.31 2.95
N ALA A 176 -21.91 -17.54 3.46
CA ALA A 176 -22.52 -17.77 4.77
C ALA A 176 -21.70 -17.15 5.92
N GLN A 177 -20.35 -17.22 5.87
CA GLN A 177 -19.48 -16.58 6.85
C GLN A 177 -19.58 -15.04 6.76
N MET A 178 -19.58 -14.47 5.56
CA MET A 178 -19.77 -13.02 5.36
C MET A 178 -21.15 -12.56 5.86
N GLU A 179 -22.20 -13.32 5.63
CA GLU A 179 -23.53 -13.02 6.16
C GLU A 179 -23.59 -13.11 7.68
N ALA A 180 -22.92 -14.09 8.30
CA ALA A 180 -22.79 -14.18 9.75
C ALA A 180 -22.07 -12.93 10.31
N LEU A 181 -20.96 -12.54 9.70
CA LEU A 181 -20.21 -11.36 10.08
C LEU A 181 -21.04 -10.06 9.98
N ARG A 182 -21.82 -9.90 8.91
CA ARG A 182 -22.70 -8.72 8.74
C ARG A 182 -23.84 -8.66 9.77
N ARG A 183 -24.28 -9.78 10.32
CA ARG A 183 -25.34 -9.84 11.35
C ARG A 183 -24.82 -9.65 12.76
N ALA A 184 -23.60 -10.12 13.06
CA ALA A 184 -23.00 -10.08 14.39
C ALA A 184 -22.73 -8.65 14.87
N ARG A 185 -22.69 -8.44 16.19
CA ARG A 185 -22.38 -7.15 16.85
C ARG A 185 -21.58 -7.39 18.11
N GLY A 186 -20.82 -6.36 18.53
CA GLY A 186 -20.03 -6.40 19.76
C GLY A 186 -19.05 -7.56 19.75
N ALA A 187 -18.91 -8.27 20.87
CA ALA A 187 -17.96 -9.37 21.05
C ALA A 187 -18.14 -10.51 20.04
N GLU A 188 -19.38 -10.81 19.63
CA GLU A 188 -19.61 -11.82 18.57
C GLU A 188 -19.03 -11.36 17.24
N PHE A 189 -19.19 -10.08 16.88
CA PHE A 189 -18.57 -9.54 15.68
C PHE A 189 -17.04 -9.58 15.77
N ASP A 190 -16.47 -9.18 16.91
CA ASP A 190 -15.02 -9.17 17.13
C ASP A 190 -14.44 -10.56 16.90
N HIS A 191 -15.02 -11.58 17.52
CA HIS A 191 -14.62 -12.97 17.37
C HIS A 191 -14.69 -13.47 15.92
N LEU A 192 -15.81 -13.21 15.23
CA LEU A 192 -16.01 -13.62 13.83
C LEU A 192 -15.08 -12.84 12.88
N PHE A 193 -14.84 -11.55 13.15
CA PHE A 193 -13.92 -10.75 12.37
C PHE A 193 -12.48 -11.27 12.49
N LEU A 194 -11.99 -11.48 13.73
CA LEU A 194 -10.63 -11.95 13.98
C LEU A 194 -10.40 -13.36 13.39
N THR A 195 -11.31 -14.29 13.64
CA THR A 195 -11.20 -15.66 13.10
C THR A 195 -11.31 -15.69 11.58
N GLY A 196 -12.23 -14.92 11.01
CA GLY A 196 -12.40 -14.80 9.56
C GLY A 196 -11.17 -14.15 8.90
N MET A 197 -10.61 -13.09 9.49
CA MET A 197 -9.43 -12.42 8.95
C MET A 197 -8.16 -13.28 9.06
N ILE A 198 -8.03 -14.08 10.12
CA ILE A 198 -6.96 -15.10 10.22
C ILE A 198 -7.08 -16.13 9.10
N GLN A 199 -8.31 -16.65 8.84
CA GLN A 199 -8.55 -17.56 7.72
C GLN A 199 -8.16 -16.93 6.40
N HIS A 200 -8.58 -15.69 6.17
CA HIS A 200 -8.30 -14.91 4.96
C HIS A 200 -6.80 -14.72 4.75
N HIS A 201 -6.07 -14.23 5.76
CA HIS A 201 -4.63 -14.03 5.70
C HIS A 201 -3.87 -15.33 5.44
N ASN A 202 -4.24 -16.43 6.08
CA ASN A 202 -3.64 -17.74 5.78
C ASN A 202 -3.84 -18.14 4.31
N GLY A 203 -4.97 -17.76 3.70
CA GLY A 203 -5.21 -17.96 2.28
C GLY A 203 -4.22 -17.19 1.40
N ALA A 204 -3.97 -15.93 1.72
CA ALA A 204 -2.98 -15.13 0.99
C ALA A 204 -1.57 -15.73 1.08
N LEU A 205 -1.18 -16.27 2.26
CA LEU A 205 0.10 -16.98 2.41
C LEU A 205 0.20 -18.21 1.51
N VAL A 206 -0.92 -18.93 1.32
CA VAL A 206 -0.98 -20.05 0.36
C VAL A 206 -0.79 -19.53 -1.07
N MET A 207 -1.47 -18.46 -1.46
CA MET A 207 -1.34 -17.87 -2.80
C MET A 207 0.10 -17.40 -3.09
N VAL A 208 0.77 -16.76 -2.13
CA VAL A 208 2.18 -16.37 -2.25
C VAL A 208 3.10 -17.59 -2.40
N LYS A 209 2.87 -18.62 -1.59
CA LYS A 209 3.61 -19.88 -1.69
C LYS A 209 3.43 -20.53 -3.05
N ASP A 210 2.20 -20.57 -3.57
CA ASP A 210 1.87 -21.18 -4.85
C ASP A 210 2.50 -20.39 -6.01
N LEU A 211 2.54 -19.07 -5.94
CA LEU A 211 3.28 -18.22 -6.87
C LEU A 211 4.75 -18.66 -6.96
N PHE A 212 5.46 -18.71 -5.81
CA PHE A 212 6.89 -19.03 -5.81
C PHE A 212 7.21 -20.50 -6.08
N ASN A 213 6.23 -21.40 -6.00
CA ASN A 213 6.39 -22.79 -6.41
C ASN A 213 6.32 -23.01 -7.93
N GLN A 214 5.89 -21.99 -8.69
CA GLN A 214 5.80 -22.11 -10.15
C GLN A 214 7.09 -21.65 -10.82
N ALA A 215 7.59 -22.47 -11.74
CA ALA A 215 8.81 -22.15 -12.48
C ALA A 215 8.64 -20.88 -13.33
N GLY A 216 9.51 -19.90 -13.12
CA GLY A 216 9.47 -18.63 -13.86
C GLY A 216 8.54 -17.57 -13.31
N ALA A 217 7.75 -17.88 -12.27
CA ALA A 217 6.93 -16.90 -11.57
C ALA A 217 7.75 -16.05 -10.60
N GLY A 218 7.24 -14.85 -10.29
CA GLY A 218 7.86 -13.97 -9.30
C GLY A 218 9.26 -13.46 -9.68
N GLN A 219 9.63 -13.49 -10.96
CA GLN A 219 10.91 -12.97 -11.43
C GLN A 219 10.90 -11.46 -11.63
N ASP A 220 9.74 -10.86 -11.74
CA ASP A 220 9.56 -9.41 -11.73
C ASP A 220 9.83 -8.88 -10.32
N ALA A 221 10.69 -7.85 -10.21
CA ALA A 221 11.11 -7.31 -8.91
C ALA A 221 9.95 -6.73 -8.11
N ASP A 222 8.97 -6.13 -8.78
CA ASP A 222 7.79 -5.56 -8.14
C ASP A 222 6.91 -6.66 -7.52
N ILE A 223 6.73 -7.78 -8.25
CA ILE A 223 5.99 -8.94 -7.75
C ILE A 223 6.71 -9.61 -6.60
N PHE A 224 8.02 -9.84 -6.74
CA PHE A 224 8.82 -10.45 -5.69
C PHE A 224 8.74 -9.65 -4.39
N ASN A 225 8.93 -8.34 -4.47
CA ASN A 225 8.86 -7.46 -3.32
C ASN A 225 7.44 -7.46 -2.71
N PHE A 226 6.42 -7.25 -3.55
CA PHE A 226 5.03 -7.25 -3.09
C PHE A 226 4.64 -8.56 -2.39
N ALA A 227 4.91 -9.71 -3.02
CA ALA A 227 4.55 -11.02 -2.46
C ALA A 227 5.28 -11.29 -1.13
N THR A 228 6.57 -10.90 -1.05
CA THR A 228 7.37 -11.05 0.17
C THR A 228 6.88 -10.14 1.29
N ASP A 229 6.54 -8.89 0.99
CA ASP A 229 6.02 -7.93 1.95
C ASP A 229 4.63 -8.35 2.46
N ALA A 230 3.75 -8.83 1.57
CA ALA A 230 2.45 -9.37 1.91
C ALA A 230 2.58 -10.59 2.84
N ASP A 231 3.47 -11.55 2.54
CA ASP A 231 3.73 -12.71 3.40
C ASP A 231 4.14 -12.28 4.82
N ASN A 232 5.12 -11.38 4.92
CA ASN A 232 5.64 -10.91 6.21
C ASN A 232 4.58 -10.15 7.02
N THR A 233 3.89 -9.22 6.38
CA THR A 233 2.87 -8.37 7.03
C THR A 233 1.71 -9.22 7.53
N GLN A 234 1.18 -10.11 6.70
CA GLN A 234 0.02 -10.91 7.06
C GLN A 234 0.36 -11.96 8.14
N ARG A 235 1.58 -12.51 8.14
CA ARG A 235 2.03 -13.35 9.28
C ARG A 235 2.09 -12.57 10.60
N ALA A 236 2.52 -11.33 10.58
CA ALA A 236 2.54 -10.49 11.77
C ALA A 236 1.11 -10.18 12.26
N GLU A 237 0.21 -9.86 11.34
CA GLU A 237 -1.19 -9.57 11.64
C GLU A 237 -1.95 -10.81 12.17
N ILE A 238 -1.68 -12.00 11.63
CA ILE A 238 -2.21 -13.27 12.18
C ILE A 238 -1.83 -13.42 13.66
N LYS A 239 -0.57 -13.17 14.04
CA LYS A 239 -0.13 -13.28 15.43
C LYS A 239 -0.84 -12.27 16.34
N ILE A 240 -1.05 -11.05 15.87
CA ILE A 240 -1.79 -10.02 16.62
C ILE A 240 -3.24 -10.50 16.84
N MET A 241 -3.91 -10.96 15.79
CA MET A 241 -5.29 -11.45 15.89
C MET A 241 -5.43 -12.68 16.78
N GLN A 242 -4.46 -13.60 16.74
CA GLN A 242 -4.42 -14.76 17.63
C GLN A 242 -4.30 -14.34 19.10
N HIS A 243 -3.44 -13.35 19.39
CA HIS A 243 -3.30 -12.81 20.74
C HIS A 243 -4.59 -12.16 21.23
N MET A 244 -5.24 -11.34 20.40
CA MET A 244 -6.53 -10.74 20.74
C MET A 244 -7.61 -11.79 21.05
N LEU A 245 -7.65 -12.90 20.30
CA LEU A 245 -8.60 -14.01 20.57
C LEU A 245 -8.27 -14.78 21.85
N GLU A 246 -7.00 -14.78 22.32
CA GLU A 246 -6.63 -15.37 23.61
C GLU A 246 -7.09 -14.51 24.77
N GLU A 247 -7.11 -13.18 24.61
CA GLU A 247 -7.57 -12.22 25.63
C GLU A 247 -9.11 -12.17 25.75
N GLU A 248 -9.87 -12.67 24.75
CA GLU A 248 -11.33 -12.81 24.82
C GLU A 248 -11.79 -13.95 25.75
N ARG A 249 -10.90 -14.85 26.21
CA ARG A 249 -11.23 -16.04 27.01
C ARG A 249 -11.16 -15.77 28.50
#